data_303ef8aae618b3ee54c041a21e1100ba
#
_entry.id   303ef8aae618b3ee54c041a21e1100ba
#
_cell.length_a   1.000
_cell.length_b   1.000
_cell.length_c   1.000
_cell.angle_alpha   90.00
_cell.angle_beta   90.00
_cell.angle_gamma   90.00
#
_symmetry.space_group_name_H-M   'P 1'
#
loop_
_entity.id
_entity.type
_entity.pdbx_description
1 polymer ?
#
loop_
_entity_poly.entity_id
_entity_poly.type
_entity_poly.pdbx_seq_one_letter_code
_entity_poly.pdbx_strand_id
1 'polypeptide(L)'
;KLSSVSTKNYVDIANGTYVIQTSLSSGKVMDIDNASANDKANLQIFDKNDTLAQNFMIKKVADKEYQIVSQKSGKALDLAGKTNQSGTNVWQYSKDNSNTQTWKFIDAGNGYYYIESKLGNVLEVANGSTNNGANVQIATWGKNTKQKWKLVKKSDMSDFYAIMGTTSTTASQMANYFTAKGGKYPYSDNKDAPTIKDFCQIYIDECKVEGVKAEVAFAQAMMETGFLRFGGDVKKEQYNFAGLGATGNGASGNGFKSIRIGIRAQVQHLKAYASTENLKQ
;
A
#
# COMPACT_ATOMS: atom_id res chain seq x y z
N LYS A 1 12.32 40.60 -31.25
CA LYS A 1 11.31 39.94 -30.43
C LYS A 1 12.08 39.10 -29.41
N LEU A 2 12.10 39.53 -28.16
CA LEU A 2 12.59 38.70 -27.03
C LEU A 2 11.64 37.50 -26.94
N SER A 3 12.13 36.30 -27.20
CA SER A 3 11.41 35.08 -26.87
C SER A 3 11.22 35.06 -25.37
N SER A 4 9.99 35.06 -24.88
CA SER A 4 9.68 34.87 -23.47
C SER A 4 10.30 33.54 -23.05
N VAL A 5 11.36 33.56 -22.27
CA VAL A 5 11.87 32.36 -21.61
C VAL A 5 10.76 31.88 -20.70
N SER A 6 10.08 30.81 -21.11
CA SER A 6 9.04 30.20 -20.30
C SER A 6 9.65 29.66 -19.03
N THR A 7 9.42 30.33 -17.92
CA THR A 7 9.89 29.90 -16.60
C THR A 7 9.14 28.65 -16.17
N LYS A 8 9.87 27.62 -15.70
CA LYS A 8 9.29 26.41 -15.11
C LYS A 8 8.76 26.73 -13.72
N ASN A 9 7.47 26.53 -13.48
CA ASN A 9 6.85 26.70 -12.18
C ASN A 9 6.92 25.36 -11.41
N TYR A 10 7.99 25.17 -10.62
CA TYR A 10 8.15 24.00 -9.78
C TYR A 10 7.24 24.06 -8.56
N VAL A 11 6.52 22.98 -8.29
CA VAL A 11 5.56 22.89 -7.20
C VAL A 11 5.91 21.76 -6.22
N ASP A 12 5.40 21.89 -5.00
CA ASP A 12 5.48 20.80 -4.02
C ASP A 12 4.37 19.79 -4.22
N ILE A 13 4.73 18.53 -4.11
CA ILE A 13 3.82 17.40 -4.08
C ILE A 13 3.83 16.80 -2.68
N ALA A 14 2.65 16.59 -2.09
CA ALA A 14 2.55 15.91 -0.81
C ALA A 14 3.07 14.47 -0.92
N ASN A 15 3.79 14.00 0.09
CA ASN A 15 4.15 12.58 0.15
C ASN A 15 2.90 11.71 0.14
N GLY A 16 2.97 10.56 -0.49
CA GLY A 16 1.85 9.63 -0.55
C GLY A 16 1.89 8.69 -1.76
N THR A 17 0.94 7.79 -1.81
CA THR A 17 0.76 6.87 -2.94
C THR A 17 -0.16 7.48 -3.97
N TYR A 18 0.23 7.37 -5.23
CA TYR A 18 -0.48 7.95 -6.36
C TYR A 18 -0.63 6.93 -7.50
N VAL A 19 -1.75 7.02 -8.18
CA VAL A 19 -1.89 6.55 -9.56
C VAL A 19 -1.55 7.74 -10.46
N ILE A 20 -0.65 7.56 -11.42
CA ILE A 20 -0.17 8.61 -12.30
C ILE A 20 -0.78 8.42 -13.68
N GLN A 21 -1.78 9.25 -14.00
CA GLN A 21 -2.58 9.13 -15.20
C GLN A 21 -1.99 10.00 -16.32
N THR A 22 -1.89 9.48 -17.55
CA THR A 22 -1.56 10.30 -18.71
C THR A 22 -2.71 11.21 -19.12
N SER A 23 -2.41 12.40 -19.62
CA SER A 23 -3.44 13.28 -20.17
C SER A 23 -3.92 12.88 -21.58
N LEU A 24 -3.28 11.90 -22.22
CA LEU A 24 -3.68 11.37 -23.52
C LEU A 24 -5.00 10.59 -23.46
N SER A 25 -5.25 9.90 -22.35
CA SER A 25 -6.45 9.09 -22.15
C SER A 25 -6.76 8.93 -20.66
N SER A 26 -8.00 9.17 -20.25
CA SER A 26 -8.42 9.08 -18.85
C SER A 26 -8.37 7.67 -18.26
N GLY A 27 -8.36 6.64 -19.10
CA GLY A 27 -8.27 5.24 -18.67
C GLY A 27 -6.85 4.69 -18.60
N LYS A 28 -5.81 5.46 -19.00
CA LYS A 28 -4.43 5.00 -19.05
C LYS A 28 -3.58 5.61 -17.93
N VAL A 29 -2.86 4.74 -17.24
CA VAL A 29 -2.01 5.12 -16.11
C VAL A 29 -0.60 4.53 -16.28
N MET A 30 0.38 5.11 -15.58
CA MET A 30 1.72 4.51 -15.48
C MET A 30 1.62 3.11 -14.87
N ASP A 31 2.40 2.19 -15.40
CA ASP A 31 2.39 0.77 -15.05
C ASP A 31 3.79 0.18 -15.20
N ILE A 32 4.19 -0.65 -14.23
CA ILE A 32 5.41 -1.45 -14.38
C ILE A 32 5.07 -2.73 -15.13
N ASP A 33 5.68 -2.90 -16.29
CA ASP A 33 5.43 -4.00 -17.21
C ASP A 33 5.43 -5.37 -16.51
N ASN A 34 4.37 -6.16 -16.79
CA ASN A 34 4.13 -7.48 -16.23
C ASN A 34 4.10 -7.52 -14.69
N ALA A 35 3.84 -6.39 -14.01
CA ALA A 35 3.92 -6.26 -12.56
C ALA A 35 5.24 -6.82 -11.98
N SER A 36 6.32 -6.72 -12.75
CA SER A 36 7.63 -7.27 -12.42
C SER A 36 8.21 -6.60 -11.17
N ALA A 37 8.92 -7.38 -10.34
CA ALA A 37 9.71 -6.86 -9.22
C ALA A 37 11.21 -6.72 -9.55
N ASN A 38 11.63 -7.06 -10.77
CA ASN A 38 13.02 -7.07 -11.16
C ASN A 38 13.55 -5.66 -11.51
N ASP A 39 14.86 -5.47 -11.39
CA ASP A 39 15.54 -4.31 -11.96
C ASP A 39 15.34 -4.29 -13.48
N LYS A 40 15.30 -3.08 -14.05
CA LYS A 40 15.11 -2.82 -15.48
C LYS A 40 13.73 -3.19 -16.03
N ALA A 41 12.74 -3.52 -15.16
CA ALA A 41 11.37 -3.66 -15.62
C ALA A 41 10.86 -2.32 -16.15
N ASN A 42 10.27 -2.36 -17.34
CA ASN A 42 9.93 -1.18 -18.12
C ASN A 42 8.79 -0.37 -17.47
N LEU A 43 8.85 0.95 -17.62
CA LEU A 43 7.72 1.83 -17.33
C LEU A 43 6.91 2.04 -18.62
N GLN A 44 5.63 1.74 -18.57
CA GLN A 44 4.70 1.86 -19.68
C GLN A 44 3.42 2.59 -19.23
N ILE A 45 2.48 2.81 -20.14
CA ILE A 45 1.10 3.09 -19.79
C ILE A 45 0.23 1.87 -20.09
N PHE A 46 -0.76 1.63 -19.24
CA PHE A 46 -1.69 0.52 -19.35
C PHE A 46 -3.09 0.94 -18.88
N ASP A 47 -4.13 0.17 -19.26
CA ASP A 47 -5.46 0.36 -18.70
C ASP A 47 -5.41 0.26 -17.17
N LYS A 48 -6.12 1.19 -16.51
CA LYS A 48 -6.21 1.18 -15.06
C LYS A 48 -6.85 -0.14 -14.58
N ASN A 49 -6.12 -0.87 -13.73
CA ASN A 49 -6.53 -2.19 -13.21
C ASN A 49 -6.38 -2.31 -11.69
N ASP A 50 -6.07 -1.21 -11.01
CA ASP A 50 -5.92 -1.08 -9.56
C ASP A 50 -4.87 -2.02 -8.90
N THR A 51 -3.95 -2.58 -9.68
CA THR A 51 -2.85 -3.41 -9.16
C THR A 51 -1.73 -2.56 -8.55
N LEU A 52 -0.85 -3.19 -7.74
CA LEU A 52 0.32 -2.50 -7.16
C LEU A 52 1.34 -2.05 -8.22
N ALA A 53 1.32 -2.62 -9.44
CA ALA A 53 2.18 -2.19 -10.56
C ALA A 53 1.87 -0.76 -11.02
N GLN A 54 0.65 -0.25 -10.72
CA GLN A 54 0.17 1.07 -11.08
C GLN A 54 0.20 2.07 -9.92
N ASN A 55 0.69 1.65 -8.75
CA ASN A 55 0.77 2.47 -7.55
C ASN A 55 2.21 2.92 -7.31
N PHE A 56 2.39 4.22 -7.19
CA PHE A 56 3.71 4.83 -7.00
C PHE A 56 3.73 5.70 -5.74
N MET A 57 4.66 5.41 -4.84
CA MET A 57 4.96 6.29 -3.71
C MET A 57 5.79 7.47 -4.21
N ILE A 58 5.28 8.68 -4.05
CA ILE A 58 6.04 9.91 -4.26
C ILE A 58 6.54 10.37 -2.89
N LYS A 59 7.86 10.45 -2.73
CA LYS A 59 8.52 10.82 -1.49
C LYS A 59 9.49 11.98 -1.71
N LYS A 60 9.31 13.09 -0.98
CA LYS A 60 10.24 14.23 -0.98
C LYS A 60 11.59 13.80 -0.42
N VAL A 61 12.66 14.11 -1.14
CA VAL A 61 14.05 13.80 -0.75
C VAL A 61 14.91 15.06 -0.57
N ALA A 62 14.53 16.18 -1.23
CA ALA A 62 15.10 17.51 -1.05
C ALA A 62 14.07 18.58 -1.44
N ASP A 63 14.43 19.87 -1.40
CA ASP A 63 13.51 20.94 -1.84
C ASP A 63 13.16 20.75 -3.31
N LYS A 64 11.83 20.64 -3.59
CA LYS A 64 11.26 20.34 -4.93
C LYS A 64 11.80 19.07 -5.60
N GLU A 65 12.45 18.18 -4.86
CA GLU A 65 13.04 16.94 -5.36
C GLU A 65 12.38 15.71 -4.73
N TYR A 66 12.08 14.71 -5.54
CA TYR A 66 11.27 13.56 -5.16
C TYR A 66 11.85 12.25 -5.72
N GLN A 67 11.66 11.16 -5.00
CA GLN A 67 11.71 9.81 -5.56
C GLN A 67 10.30 9.34 -5.90
N ILE A 68 10.16 8.65 -7.03
CA ILE A 68 8.93 7.96 -7.44
C ILE A 68 9.22 6.47 -7.36
N VAL A 69 8.55 5.76 -6.45
CA VAL A 69 8.87 4.38 -6.07
C VAL A 69 7.67 3.48 -6.35
N SER A 70 7.88 2.42 -7.13
CA SER A 70 6.84 1.39 -7.36
C SER A 70 6.45 0.71 -6.06
N GLN A 71 5.16 0.65 -5.78
CA GLN A 71 4.63 -0.06 -4.61
C GLN A 71 4.76 -1.59 -4.75
N LYS A 72 4.80 -2.10 -5.99
CA LYS A 72 4.96 -3.55 -6.25
C LYS A 72 6.34 -4.07 -5.84
N SER A 73 7.40 -3.30 -6.11
CA SER A 73 8.78 -3.76 -5.98
C SER A 73 9.60 -3.01 -4.93
N GLY A 74 9.14 -1.83 -4.50
CA GLY A 74 9.93 -0.93 -3.68
C GLY A 74 11.09 -0.25 -4.43
N LYS A 75 11.19 -0.41 -5.76
CA LYS A 75 12.24 0.17 -6.60
C LYS A 75 11.87 1.56 -7.10
N ALA A 76 12.88 2.40 -7.36
CA ALA A 76 12.68 3.75 -7.88
C ALA A 76 12.56 3.77 -9.41
N LEU A 77 11.79 4.71 -9.95
CA LEU A 77 11.87 5.06 -11.37
C LEU A 77 13.26 5.65 -11.68
N ASP A 78 13.90 5.14 -12.71
CA ASP A 78 15.29 5.45 -13.07
C ASP A 78 15.45 5.60 -14.58
N LEU A 79 16.40 6.42 -15.01
CA LEU A 79 16.78 6.57 -16.40
C LEU A 79 17.66 5.41 -16.85
N ALA A 80 17.27 4.75 -17.92
CA ALA A 80 18.03 3.64 -18.49
C ALA A 80 19.45 4.08 -18.87
N GLY A 81 20.43 3.27 -18.46
CA GLY A 81 21.84 3.56 -18.73
C GLY A 81 22.37 4.83 -18.07
N LYS A 82 21.64 5.41 -17.12
CA LYS A 82 21.98 6.67 -16.41
C LYS A 82 22.24 7.85 -17.35
N THR A 83 21.55 7.89 -18.48
CA THR A 83 21.68 8.96 -19.49
C THR A 83 20.48 9.88 -19.46
N ASN A 84 20.64 11.13 -19.97
CA ASN A 84 19.57 12.13 -20.05
C ASN A 84 19.35 12.62 -21.49
N GLN A 85 19.45 11.73 -22.45
CA GLN A 85 19.13 12.07 -23.84
C GLN A 85 17.63 11.94 -24.10
N SER A 86 17.09 12.78 -24.97
CA SER A 86 15.70 12.63 -25.42
C SER A 86 15.49 11.25 -26.06
N GLY A 87 14.47 10.53 -25.64
CA GLY A 87 14.24 9.14 -26.04
C GLY A 87 14.82 8.11 -25.08
N THR A 88 15.56 8.52 -24.04
CA THR A 88 16.04 7.57 -23.02
C THR A 88 14.86 6.92 -22.32
N ASN A 89 14.88 5.60 -22.26
CA ASN A 89 13.87 4.79 -21.60
C ASN A 89 13.83 5.02 -20.09
N VAL A 90 12.66 4.87 -19.49
CA VAL A 90 12.48 4.86 -18.04
C VAL A 90 12.07 3.46 -17.61
N TRP A 91 12.70 2.98 -16.58
CA TRP A 91 12.44 1.70 -15.94
C TRP A 91 12.38 1.84 -14.42
N GLN A 92 12.11 0.77 -13.71
CA GLN A 92 12.39 0.71 -12.27
C GLN A 92 13.78 0.10 -12.01
N TYR A 93 14.46 0.58 -10.97
CA TYR A 93 15.75 0.05 -10.54
C TYR A 93 15.93 0.13 -9.03
N SER A 94 16.80 -0.71 -8.49
CA SER A 94 17.18 -0.67 -7.07
C SER A 94 17.62 0.75 -6.67
N LYS A 95 17.19 1.22 -5.50
CA LYS A 95 17.45 2.60 -5.05
C LYS A 95 18.94 2.81 -4.84
N ASP A 96 19.49 3.81 -5.48
CA ASP A 96 20.88 4.25 -5.30
C ASP A 96 21.01 5.74 -4.99
N ASN A 97 19.87 6.43 -4.84
CA ASN A 97 19.78 7.88 -4.55
C ASN A 97 20.47 8.77 -5.60
N SER A 98 20.65 8.27 -6.81
CA SER A 98 21.30 9.03 -7.90
C SER A 98 20.38 10.13 -8.46
N ASN A 99 20.97 11.04 -9.23
CA ASN A 99 20.23 12.09 -9.92
C ASN A 99 19.29 11.52 -11.00
N THR A 100 19.54 10.30 -11.51
CA THR A 100 18.69 9.62 -12.49
C THR A 100 17.42 9.03 -11.88
N GLN A 101 17.37 8.91 -10.53
CA GLN A 101 16.21 8.47 -9.77
C GLN A 101 15.49 9.64 -9.06
N THR A 102 15.88 10.88 -9.35
CA THR A 102 15.34 12.08 -8.72
C THR A 102 14.51 12.88 -9.71
N TRP A 103 13.32 13.28 -9.30
CA TRP A 103 12.31 13.90 -10.13
C TRP A 103 11.83 15.22 -9.53
N LYS A 104 11.37 16.15 -10.39
CA LYS A 104 10.75 17.43 -10.04
C LYS A 104 9.39 17.54 -10.71
N PHE A 105 8.49 18.31 -10.14
CA PHE A 105 7.16 18.53 -10.70
C PHE A 105 6.98 19.98 -11.11
N ILE A 106 6.59 20.19 -12.37
CA ILE A 106 6.32 21.50 -12.95
C ILE A 106 4.80 21.58 -13.15
N ASP A 107 4.15 22.62 -12.63
CA ASP A 107 2.74 22.85 -12.86
C ASP A 107 2.43 23.02 -14.37
N ALA A 108 1.50 22.21 -14.87
CA ALA A 108 1.03 22.25 -16.25
C ALA A 108 -0.39 22.84 -16.36
N GLY A 109 -0.95 23.33 -15.23
CA GLY A 109 -2.30 23.85 -15.11
C GLY A 109 -3.37 22.76 -15.04
N ASN A 110 -4.55 23.12 -14.52
CA ASN A 110 -5.73 22.25 -14.44
C ASN A 110 -5.49 20.92 -13.72
N GLY A 111 -4.58 20.89 -12.71
CA GLY A 111 -4.26 19.70 -11.93
C GLY A 111 -3.36 18.70 -12.66
N TYR A 112 -2.73 19.12 -13.75
CA TYR A 112 -1.70 18.33 -14.45
C TYR A 112 -0.30 18.84 -14.12
N TYR A 113 0.69 17.96 -14.31
CA TYR A 113 2.09 18.22 -14.07
C TYR A 113 2.94 17.71 -15.23
N TYR A 114 4.09 18.37 -15.45
CA TYR A 114 5.21 17.74 -16.14
C TYR A 114 6.13 17.17 -15.06
N ILE A 115 6.58 15.93 -15.26
CA ILE A 115 7.48 15.23 -14.33
C ILE A 115 8.86 15.27 -14.95
N GLU A 116 9.73 16.09 -14.38
CA GLU A 116 11.08 16.32 -14.90
C GLU A 116 12.11 15.50 -14.12
N SER A 117 13.00 14.82 -14.84
CA SER A 117 14.21 14.28 -14.24
C SER A 117 15.08 15.42 -13.68
N LYS A 118 15.74 15.22 -12.56
CA LYS A 118 16.72 16.18 -12.02
C LYS A 118 17.75 16.62 -13.07
N LEU A 119 17.96 15.82 -14.10
CA LEU A 119 18.88 16.13 -15.20
C LEU A 119 18.28 16.99 -16.32
N GLY A 120 16.95 17.29 -16.29
CA GLY A 120 16.34 18.36 -17.10
C GLY A 120 15.35 17.94 -18.21
N ASN A 121 15.25 16.67 -18.60
CA ASN A 121 14.22 16.17 -19.49
C ASN A 121 12.96 15.70 -18.74
N VAL A 122 11.82 15.67 -19.40
CA VAL A 122 10.52 15.33 -18.80
C VAL A 122 10.01 13.98 -19.28
N LEU A 123 9.23 13.30 -18.42
CA LEU A 123 8.55 12.05 -18.80
C LEU A 123 7.52 12.32 -19.91
N GLU A 124 7.54 11.46 -20.93
CA GLU A 124 6.53 11.44 -21.98
C GLU A 124 6.13 10.03 -22.40
N VAL A 125 4.90 9.89 -22.88
CA VAL A 125 4.49 8.68 -23.59
C VAL A 125 5.08 8.71 -24.99
N ALA A 126 5.88 7.70 -25.34
CA ALA A 126 6.53 7.60 -26.65
C ALA A 126 5.50 7.70 -27.78
N ASN A 127 5.79 8.55 -28.77
CA ASN A 127 4.94 8.80 -29.94
C ASN A 127 3.50 9.28 -29.59
N GLY A 128 3.19 9.58 -28.34
CA GLY A 128 1.83 9.93 -27.93
C GLY A 128 0.82 8.78 -28.07
N SER A 129 1.27 7.54 -28.05
CA SER A 129 0.42 6.35 -28.16
C SER A 129 -0.49 6.19 -26.95
N THR A 130 -1.72 5.73 -27.19
CA THR A 130 -2.70 5.40 -26.13
C THR A 130 -2.89 3.90 -25.96
N ASN A 131 -2.09 3.08 -26.64
CA ASN A 131 -2.18 1.64 -26.55
C ASN A 131 -1.62 1.13 -25.21
N ASN A 132 -2.14 -0.01 -24.74
CA ASN A 132 -1.52 -0.75 -23.65
C ASN A 132 -0.10 -1.14 -23.99
N GLY A 133 0.84 -0.99 -23.05
CA GLY A 133 2.25 -1.25 -23.26
C GLY A 133 3.01 -0.11 -23.97
N ALA A 134 2.36 1.04 -24.24
CA ALA A 134 3.09 2.17 -24.82
C ALA A 134 4.15 2.68 -23.84
N ASN A 135 5.38 2.78 -24.36
CA ASN A 135 6.56 3.08 -23.57
C ASN A 135 6.52 4.48 -22.94
N VAL A 136 7.05 4.62 -21.74
CA VAL A 136 7.34 5.90 -21.11
C VAL A 136 8.84 6.16 -21.14
N GLN A 137 9.23 7.28 -21.69
CA GLN A 137 10.60 7.73 -21.87
C GLN A 137 10.77 9.16 -21.37
N ILE A 138 11.99 9.69 -21.38
CA ILE A 138 12.19 11.13 -21.20
C ILE A 138 12.40 11.82 -22.55
N ALA A 139 12.00 13.08 -22.62
CA ALA A 139 12.21 13.94 -23.78
C ALA A 139 12.38 15.39 -23.37
N THR A 140 12.86 16.22 -24.30
CA THR A 140 12.94 17.67 -24.12
C THR A 140 11.54 18.23 -23.80
N TRP A 141 11.46 19.13 -22.82
CA TRP A 141 10.20 19.75 -22.42
C TRP A 141 9.56 20.55 -23.55
N GLY A 142 8.54 20.01 -24.14
CA GLY A 142 7.82 20.58 -25.29
C GLY A 142 6.42 21.13 -24.94
N LYS A 143 6.00 21.06 -23.68
CA LYS A 143 4.68 21.51 -23.19
C LYS A 143 3.49 20.86 -23.91
N ASN A 144 3.66 19.71 -24.50
CA ASN A 144 2.62 19.00 -25.23
C ASN A 144 1.86 18.00 -24.37
N THR A 145 0.75 17.49 -24.87
CA THR A 145 -0.17 16.61 -24.15
C THR A 145 0.49 15.30 -23.71
N LYS A 146 1.36 14.69 -24.54
CA LYS A 146 2.02 13.41 -24.21
C LYS A 146 3.00 13.48 -23.02
N GLN A 147 3.30 14.70 -22.56
CA GLN A 147 4.18 14.98 -21.40
C GLN A 147 3.41 15.36 -20.13
N LYS A 148 2.07 15.46 -20.19
CA LYS A 148 1.25 15.87 -19.06
C LYS A 148 0.73 14.68 -18.29
N TRP A 149 0.83 14.75 -16.96
CA TRP A 149 0.44 13.71 -16.04
C TRP A 149 -0.46 14.27 -14.95
N LYS A 150 -1.50 13.53 -14.60
CA LYS A 150 -2.38 13.84 -13.47
C LYS A 150 -2.03 12.91 -12.30
N LEU A 151 -1.79 13.49 -11.14
CA LEU A 151 -1.55 12.75 -9.92
C LEU A 151 -2.88 12.50 -9.21
N VAL A 152 -3.33 11.27 -9.18
CA VAL A 152 -4.52 10.85 -8.43
C VAL A 152 -4.02 10.22 -7.14
N LYS A 153 -4.03 11.00 -6.05
CA LYS A 153 -3.63 10.50 -4.74
C LYS A 153 -4.59 9.38 -4.36
N LYS A 154 -4.05 8.20 -4.10
CA LYS A 154 -4.81 7.21 -3.37
C LYS A 154 -5.01 7.81 -1.98
N SER A 155 -6.28 7.92 -1.55
CA SER A 155 -6.59 8.31 -0.17
C SER A 155 -5.64 7.55 0.75
N ASP A 156 -5.18 8.17 1.84
CA ASP A 156 -4.23 7.58 2.80
C ASP A 156 -4.71 6.26 3.47
N MET A 157 -5.72 5.63 2.94
CA MET A 157 -5.88 4.19 3.02
C MET A 157 -4.70 3.58 2.24
N SER A 158 -3.52 3.57 2.90
CA SER A 158 -2.43 2.70 2.51
C SER A 158 -3.03 1.30 2.31
N ASP A 159 -2.60 0.56 1.29
CA ASP A 159 -2.91 -0.88 1.17
C ASP A 159 -2.40 -1.65 2.42
N PHE A 160 -1.78 -0.93 3.35
CA PHE A 160 -1.34 -1.34 4.67
C PHE A 160 -2.17 -0.61 5.73
N TYR A 161 -3.22 -1.24 6.18
CA TYR A 161 -3.95 -0.78 7.36
C TYR A 161 -3.02 -0.95 8.56
N ALA A 162 -2.62 0.16 9.18
CA ALA A 162 -1.68 0.09 10.30
C ALA A 162 -2.24 -0.78 11.43
N ILE A 163 -1.43 -1.69 11.94
CA ILE A 163 -1.80 -2.56 13.07
C ILE A 163 -2.00 -1.71 14.33
N MET A 164 -1.07 -0.77 14.56
CA MET A 164 -1.14 0.16 15.71
C MET A 164 -2.12 1.30 15.45
N GLY A 165 -2.77 1.75 16.49
CA GLY A 165 -3.68 2.91 16.46
C GLY A 165 -4.98 2.69 17.21
N THR A 166 -5.90 3.64 17.06
CA THR A 166 -7.22 3.58 17.67
C THR A 166 -8.20 2.84 16.78
N THR A 167 -8.97 1.93 17.38
CA THR A 167 -10.07 1.22 16.72
C THR A 167 -11.18 2.19 16.33
N SER A 168 -11.63 2.13 15.08
CA SER A 168 -12.76 2.91 14.55
C SER A 168 -14.05 2.09 14.41
N THR A 169 -13.94 0.77 14.57
CA THR A 169 -15.02 -0.21 14.37
C THR A 169 -15.66 -0.59 15.69
N THR A 170 -16.99 -0.73 15.72
CA THR A 170 -17.73 -1.19 16.90
C THR A 170 -17.83 -2.71 16.97
N ALA A 171 -18.06 -3.27 18.18
CA ALA A 171 -18.32 -4.69 18.36
C ALA A 171 -19.50 -5.19 17.51
N SER A 172 -20.53 -4.37 17.35
CA SER A 172 -21.69 -4.71 16.50
C SER A 172 -21.34 -4.80 15.03
N GLN A 173 -20.49 -3.90 14.51
CA GLN A 173 -20.04 -3.95 13.12
C GLN A 173 -19.17 -5.20 12.85
N MET A 174 -18.26 -5.54 13.78
CA MET A 174 -17.45 -6.75 13.69
C MET A 174 -18.32 -8.01 13.75
N ALA A 175 -19.30 -8.07 14.64
CA ALA A 175 -20.24 -9.18 14.76
C ALA A 175 -21.10 -9.35 13.48
N ASN A 176 -21.59 -8.25 12.93
CA ASN A 176 -22.36 -8.25 11.67
C ASN A 176 -21.50 -8.76 10.50
N TYR A 177 -20.23 -8.36 10.41
CA TYR A 177 -19.31 -8.87 9.42
C TYR A 177 -19.13 -10.40 9.55
N PHE A 178 -18.88 -10.90 10.76
CA PHE A 178 -18.77 -12.34 11.03
C PHE A 178 -19.99 -13.12 10.53
N THR A 179 -21.19 -12.64 10.89
CA THR A 179 -22.46 -13.28 10.50
C THR A 179 -22.69 -13.21 8.98
N ALA A 180 -22.43 -12.06 8.36
CA ALA A 180 -22.56 -11.86 6.91
C ALA A 180 -21.62 -12.77 6.10
N LYS A 181 -20.49 -13.18 6.67
CA LYS A 181 -19.53 -14.15 6.08
C LYS A 181 -19.88 -15.62 6.40
N GLY A 182 -21.05 -15.88 6.97
CA GLY A 182 -21.52 -17.23 7.30
C GLY A 182 -20.80 -17.85 8.50
N GLY A 183 -20.22 -17.02 9.38
CA GLY A 183 -19.62 -17.48 10.63
C GLY A 183 -20.66 -18.08 11.57
N LYS A 184 -20.30 -19.20 12.20
CA LYS A 184 -21.09 -19.83 13.28
C LYS A 184 -20.29 -19.70 14.57
N TYR A 185 -20.85 -18.99 15.55
CA TYR A 185 -20.16 -18.73 16.80
C TYR A 185 -20.09 -19.99 17.68
N PRO A 186 -18.89 -20.51 18.03
CA PRO A 186 -18.76 -21.81 18.69
C PRO A 186 -18.75 -21.76 20.23
N TYR A 187 -18.90 -20.57 20.84
CA TYR A 187 -18.73 -20.36 22.28
C TYR A 187 -19.98 -19.83 22.98
N SER A 188 -21.18 -20.16 22.48
CA SER A 188 -22.44 -19.70 23.07
C SER A 188 -22.62 -20.06 24.54
N ASP A 189 -21.94 -21.12 25.00
CA ASP A 189 -22.00 -21.57 26.39
C ASP A 189 -20.91 -20.93 27.29
N ASN A 190 -20.04 -20.08 26.70
CA ASN A 190 -18.97 -19.42 27.43
C ASN A 190 -19.54 -18.18 28.18
N LYS A 191 -19.32 -18.12 29.50
CA LYS A 191 -19.85 -17.06 30.35
C LYS A 191 -19.25 -15.68 30.05
N ASP A 192 -17.98 -15.63 29.61
CA ASP A 192 -17.27 -14.37 29.37
C ASP A 192 -17.64 -13.75 28.01
N ALA A 193 -18.05 -14.58 27.06
CA ALA A 193 -18.42 -14.15 25.70
C ALA A 193 -19.56 -15.05 25.16
N PRO A 194 -20.79 -14.95 25.68
CA PRO A 194 -21.90 -15.80 25.23
C PRO A 194 -22.39 -15.49 23.81
N THR A 195 -22.04 -14.31 23.28
CA THR A 195 -22.38 -13.93 21.91
C THR A 195 -21.15 -13.52 21.11
N ILE A 196 -21.26 -13.55 19.78
CA ILE A 196 -20.20 -13.02 18.90
C ILE A 196 -19.94 -11.53 19.16
N LYS A 197 -20.95 -10.77 19.59
CA LYS A 197 -20.78 -9.36 19.94
C LYS A 197 -19.92 -9.21 21.20
N ASP A 198 -20.12 -10.04 22.22
CA ASP A 198 -19.30 -10.03 23.44
C ASP A 198 -17.85 -10.43 23.11
N PHE A 199 -17.66 -11.41 22.25
CA PHE A 199 -16.35 -11.79 21.74
C PHE A 199 -15.64 -10.62 21.02
N CYS A 200 -16.35 -9.90 20.17
CA CYS A 200 -15.84 -8.70 19.52
C CYS A 200 -15.53 -7.57 20.51
N GLN A 201 -16.32 -7.44 21.57
CA GLN A 201 -16.07 -6.45 22.63
C GLN A 201 -14.76 -6.75 23.36
N ILE A 202 -14.46 -8.02 23.64
CA ILE A 202 -13.16 -8.40 24.23
C ILE A 202 -12.01 -7.98 23.33
N TYR A 203 -12.10 -8.13 21.99
CA TYR A 203 -11.09 -7.60 21.06
C TYR A 203 -10.90 -6.09 21.22
N ILE A 204 -11.98 -5.33 21.30
CA ILE A 204 -11.91 -3.87 21.47
C ILE A 204 -11.21 -3.52 22.80
N ASP A 205 -11.57 -4.20 23.88
CA ASP A 205 -11.03 -3.93 25.21
C ASP A 205 -9.51 -4.22 25.27
N GLU A 206 -9.08 -5.41 24.85
CA GLU A 206 -7.67 -5.82 24.89
C GLU A 206 -6.81 -5.00 23.92
N CYS A 207 -7.33 -4.73 22.71
CA CYS A 207 -6.64 -3.91 21.73
C CYS A 207 -6.47 -2.45 22.18
N LYS A 208 -7.47 -1.88 22.86
CA LYS A 208 -7.39 -0.53 23.41
C LYS A 208 -6.26 -0.38 24.43
N VAL A 209 -6.02 -1.38 25.27
CA VAL A 209 -4.92 -1.36 26.24
C VAL A 209 -3.57 -1.32 25.58
N GLU A 210 -3.37 -2.14 24.54
CA GLU A 210 -2.08 -2.27 23.86
C GLU A 210 -1.88 -1.25 22.71
N GLY A 211 -2.91 -0.48 22.35
CA GLY A 211 -2.85 0.46 21.23
C GLY A 211 -2.88 -0.22 19.85
N VAL A 212 -3.42 -1.41 19.76
CA VAL A 212 -3.65 -2.18 18.52
C VAL A 212 -5.05 -1.90 18.01
N LYS A 213 -5.28 -1.89 16.72
CA LYS A 213 -6.62 -1.77 16.13
C LYS A 213 -7.36 -3.10 16.22
N ALA A 214 -8.52 -3.11 16.88
CA ALA A 214 -9.29 -4.33 17.11
C ALA A 214 -9.78 -4.97 15.82
N GLU A 215 -10.17 -4.20 14.82
CA GLU A 215 -10.57 -4.70 13.50
C GLU A 215 -9.46 -5.47 12.79
N VAL A 216 -8.19 -5.11 13.01
CA VAL A 216 -7.03 -5.82 12.44
C VAL A 216 -6.81 -7.16 13.16
N ALA A 217 -6.78 -7.14 14.50
CA ALA A 217 -6.62 -8.37 15.28
C ALA A 217 -7.78 -9.36 15.04
N PHE A 218 -9.01 -8.85 14.98
CA PHE A 218 -10.19 -9.65 14.68
C PHE A 218 -10.15 -10.24 13.26
N ALA A 219 -9.77 -9.44 12.25
CA ALA A 219 -9.65 -9.93 10.87
C ALA A 219 -8.61 -11.05 10.75
N GLN A 220 -7.46 -10.92 11.43
CA GLN A 220 -6.45 -11.98 11.49
C GLN A 220 -7.05 -13.24 12.12
N ALA A 221 -7.72 -13.14 13.26
CA ALA A 221 -8.34 -14.29 13.90
C ALA A 221 -9.36 -15.00 12.99
N MET A 222 -10.15 -14.22 12.22
CA MET A 222 -11.10 -14.81 11.26
C MET A 222 -10.40 -15.58 10.14
N MET A 223 -9.26 -15.09 9.67
CA MET A 223 -8.45 -15.77 8.65
C MET A 223 -7.80 -17.05 9.21
N GLU A 224 -7.13 -16.95 10.35
CA GLU A 224 -6.38 -18.05 10.97
C GLU A 224 -7.28 -19.21 11.45
N THR A 225 -8.48 -18.90 11.90
CA THR A 225 -9.44 -19.88 12.42
C THR A 225 -10.51 -20.31 11.40
N GLY A 226 -10.45 -19.80 10.18
CA GLY A 226 -11.51 -20.01 9.18
C GLY A 226 -12.88 -19.54 9.67
N PHE A 227 -12.99 -18.32 10.21
CA PHE A 227 -14.19 -17.78 10.84
C PHE A 227 -14.67 -18.63 12.04
N LEU A 228 -13.75 -18.94 12.95
CA LEU A 228 -13.94 -19.71 14.19
C LEU A 228 -14.42 -21.17 13.94
N ARG A 229 -14.15 -21.75 12.77
CA ARG A 229 -14.47 -23.15 12.46
C ARG A 229 -13.41 -24.13 12.96
N PHE A 230 -12.18 -23.65 13.16
CA PHE A 230 -11.06 -24.44 13.72
C PHE A 230 -10.84 -25.79 12.99
N GLY A 231 -10.65 -25.76 11.67
CA GLY A 231 -10.46 -26.96 10.85
C GLY A 231 -9.04 -27.52 10.81
N GLY A 232 -8.05 -26.84 11.45
CA GLY A 232 -6.64 -27.19 11.44
C GLY A 232 -6.13 -27.84 12.74
N ASP A 233 -4.84 -27.66 13.00
CA ASP A 233 -4.13 -28.22 14.17
C ASP A 233 -4.60 -27.60 15.48
N VAL A 234 -5.01 -26.33 15.48
CA VAL A 234 -5.54 -25.63 16.65
C VAL A 234 -7.03 -25.95 16.84
N LYS A 235 -7.41 -26.34 18.06
CA LYS A 235 -8.80 -26.65 18.44
C LYS A 235 -9.46 -25.47 19.15
N LYS A 236 -10.79 -25.37 19.08
CA LYS A 236 -11.57 -24.26 19.68
C LYS A 236 -11.37 -24.13 21.19
N GLU A 237 -11.16 -25.26 21.88
CA GLU A 237 -10.93 -25.33 23.34
C GLU A 237 -9.60 -24.70 23.77
N GLN A 238 -8.68 -24.49 22.85
CA GLN A 238 -7.39 -23.84 23.13
C GLN A 238 -7.48 -22.33 23.22
N TYR A 239 -8.57 -21.71 22.76
CA TYR A 239 -8.72 -20.24 22.68
C TYR A 239 -7.55 -19.55 21.98
N ASN A 240 -6.93 -20.23 21.03
CA ASN A 240 -5.79 -19.73 20.25
C ASN A 240 -6.28 -19.21 18.90
N PHE A 241 -6.43 -17.90 18.80
CA PHE A 241 -7.05 -17.26 17.65
C PHE A 241 -6.06 -16.84 16.54
N ALA A 242 -4.75 -17.04 16.76
CA ALA A 242 -3.70 -16.68 15.81
C ALA A 242 -2.69 -17.79 15.56
N GLY A 243 -3.01 -19.03 15.90
CA GLY A 243 -2.11 -20.17 15.68
C GLY A 243 -0.79 -20.08 16.46
N LEU A 244 -0.75 -19.36 17.59
CA LEU A 244 0.47 -19.14 18.36
C LEU A 244 1.10 -20.46 18.80
N GLY A 245 2.38 -20.66 18.48
CA GLY A 245 3.11 -21.87 18.79
C GLY A 245 2.75 -23.10 17.94
N ALA A 246 1.84 -22.97 16.98
CA ALA A 246 1.56 -24.03 16.01
C ALA A 246 2.66 -24.05 14.94
N THR A 247 3.30 -25.20 14.76
CA THR A 247 4.41 -25.35 13.78
C THR A 247 4.03 -26.24 12.59
N GLY A 248 2.76 -26.59 12.48
CA GLY A 248 2.25 -27.54 11.47
C GLY A 248 2.51 -29.00 11.85
N ASN A 249 2.22 -29.93 10.94
CA ASN A 249 2.41 -31.38 11.11
C ASN A 249 1.75 -31.96 12.39
N GLY A 250 0.58 -31.45 12.78
CA GLY A 250 -0.17 -31.90 13.96
C GLY A 250 0.22 -31.24 15.28
N ALA A 251 1.15 -30.26 15.27
CA ALA A 251 1.48 -29.50 16.48
C ALA A 251 0.38 -28.49 16.78
N SER A 252 -0.39 -28.74 17.84
CA SER A 252 -1.62 -28.00 18.17
C SER A 252 -1.40 -26.56 18.68
N GLY A 253 -0.17 -26.10 18.83
CA GLY A 253 0.14 -24.77 19.35
C GLY A 253 -0.22 -24.57 20.82
N ASN A 254 -0.18 -23.32 21.27
CA ASN A 254 -0.44 -22.96 22.67
C ASN A 254 -1.94 -23.03 23.00
N GLY A 255 -2.27 -23.42 24.25
CA GLY A 255 -3.61 -23.33 24.82
C GLY A 255 -3.68 -22.20 25.85
N PHE A 256 -4.80 -21.52 25.91
CA PHE A 256 -5.06 -20.40 26.84
C PHE A 256 -6.23 -20.73 27.80
N LYS A 257 -6.23 -20.12 28.99
CA LYS A 257 -7.21 -20.43 30.03
C LYS A 257 -8.61 -19.87 29.77
N SER A 258 -8.74 -18.84 28.94
CA SER A 258 -10.01 -18.21 28.60
C SER A 258 -9.93 -17.53 27.23
N ILE A 259 -11.08 -17.17 26.65
CA ILE A 259 -11.20 -16.37 25.43
C ILE A 259 -10.40 -15.08 25.56
N ARG A 260 -10.56 -14.35 26.68
CA ARG A 260 -9.87 -13.08 26.93
C ARG A 260 -8.34 -13.23 26.92
N ILE A 261 -7.81 -14.27 27.57
CA ILE A 261 -6.37 -14.52 27.62
C ILE A 261 -5.83 -14.89 26.22
N GLY A 262 -6.57 -15.67 25.44
CA GLY A 262 -6.19 -16.01 24.07
C GLY A 262 -6.17 -14.79 23.14
N ILE A 263 -7.19 -13.92 23.25
CA ILE A 263 -7.24 -12.65 22.50
C ILE A 263 -6.10 -11.72 22.93
N ARG A 264 -5.84 -11.58 24.23
CA ARG A 264 -4.71 -10.80 24.75
C ARG A 264 -3.38 -11.26 24.18
N ALA A 265 -3.11 -12.56 24.19
CA ALA A 265 -1.88 -13.14 23.67
C ALA A 265 -1.70 -12.81 22.17
N GLN A 266 -2.76 -12.88 21.37
CA GLN A 266 -2.74 -12.49 19.97
C GLN A 266 -2.46 -11.00 19.81
N VAL A 267 -3.14 -10.14 20.57
CA VAL A 267 -2.97 -8.67 20.49
C VAL A 267 -1.54 -8.27 20.86
N GLN A 268 -0.98 -8.86 21.90
CA GLN A 268 0.41 -8.63 22.32
C GLN A 268 1.41 -9.11 21.28
N HIS A 269 1.14 -10.23 20.64
CA HIS A 269 1.95 -10.74 19.53
C HIS A 269 1.94 -9.78 18.33
N LEU A 270 0.77 -9.27 17.94
CA LEU A 270 0.66 -8.26 16.89
C LEU A 270 1.42 -6.97 17.24
N LYS A 271 1.33 -6.50 18.48
CA LYS A 271 2.07 -5.33 18.95
C LYS A 271 3.58 -5.55 18.86
N ALA A 272 4.08 -6.72 19.28
CA ALA A 272 5.49 -7.05 19.25
C ALA A 272 6.09 -7.01 17.82
N TYR A 273 5.28 -7.32 16.80
CA TYR A 273 5.71 -7.17 15.39
C TYR A 273 5.59 -5.73 14.86
N ALA A 274 4.67 -4.95 15.39
CA ALA A 274 4.30 -3.65 14.83
C ALA A 274 4.91 -2.46 15.56
N SER A 275 5.49 -2.67 16.76
CA SER A 275 5.98 -1.60 17.64
C SER A 275 7.17 -2.06 18.45
N THR A 276 8.06 -1.12 18.79
CA THR A 276 9.16 -1.32 19.76
C THR A 276 8.75 -0.97 21.19
N GLU A 277 7.49 -0.54 21.41
CA GLU A 277 6.98 -0.23 22.73
C GLU A 277 6.77 -1.50 23.56
N ASN A 278 6.98 -1.40 24.86
CA ASN A 278 6.71 -2.49 25.80
C ASN A 278 5.22 -2.85 25.85
N LEU A 279 4.93 -4.10 26.15
CA LEU A 279 3.57 -4.57 26.46
C LEU A 279 3.03 -3.90 27.73
N LYS A 280 1.75 -3.64 27.79
CA LYS A 280 1.08 -2.91 28.90
C LYS A 280 0.35 -3.83 29.89
N GLN A 281 0.21 -5.12 29.55
CA GLN A 281 -0.41 -6.14 30.42
C GLN A 281 0.45 -7.39 30.54
#